data_82a53e88e5f1e22c1bf5bb48a1313ec3
#
_entry.id   82a53e88e5f1e22c1bf5bb48a1313ec3
#
_cell.length_a   1.000
_cell.length_b   1.000
_cell.length_c   1.000
_cell.angle_alpha   90.00
_cell.angle_beta   90.00
_cell.angle_gamma   90.00
#
_symmetry.space_group_name_H-M   'P 1'
#
loop_
_entity.id
_entity.type
_entity.pdbx_description
1 polymer ?
#
loop_
_entity_poly.entity_id
_entity_poly.type
_entity_poly.pdbx_seq_one_letter_code
_entity_poly.pdbx_strand_id
1 'polypeptide(L)'
;MKKIGFIVQFLCLALFSFGQSAGDGIRFIEGEKWENVLKMAQEQDKYIFMDCYTSWCGPCKALAKDIFTRKDVGDFFNANFINVKYDMEKGVGKDLYKHYKSNIIGFPTLLLINKEGKVVHQMAGFQEANVLIDGMKAGMEGKSLFAYKDRYAAGERELAFLKDYVVALQGAFLKDDIENIVLDYMKTIPVEKLQEKEIWDFVGAYIKDPYSPQFDYVIFNIDRLANKVKFDRYSVERQLGWALERAVDQVVEVKFDKDGVPLRLVDAVGKVDTLLRLIDRGNLKRAETLRAKIRIYELELAQKWNEIYECQMMYRGIKCLH
;
A
#
# COMPACT_ATOMS: atom_id res chain seq x y z
N MET A 1 55.75 -69.50 -2.62
CA MET A 1 55.47 -68.28 -3.39
C MET A 1 53.95 -68.13 -3.52
N LYS A 2 53.32 -67.32 -2.68
CA LYS A 2 51.86 -67.09 -2.64
C LYS A 2 51.54 -65.81 -3.41
N LYS A 3 50.77 -65.93 -4.48
CA LYS A 3 50.27 -64.79 -5.24
C LYS A 3 49.03 -64.26 -4.56
N ILE A 4 49.07 -63.02 -4.12
CA ILE A 4 47.94 -62.27 -3.56
C ILE A 4 47.25 -61.56 -4.75
N GLY A 5 46.01 -61.99 -5.03
CA GLY A 5 45.18 -61.34 -6.02
C GLY A 5 44.47 -60.14 -5.41
N PHE A 6 44.68 -58.94 -5.95
CA PHE A 6 43.92 -57.71 -5.62
C PHE A 6 42.58 -57.73 -6.40
N ILE A 7 41.48 -57.86 -5.69
CA ILE A 7 40.14 -57.64 -6.25
C ILE A 7 39.87 -56.13 -6.12
N VAL A 8 39.91 -55.43 -7.25
CA VAL A 8 39.44 -54.04 -7.36
C VAL A 8 37.93 -54.09 -7.56
N GLN A 9 37.21 -53.71 -6.51
CA GLN A 9 35.76 -53.60 -6.53
C GLN A 9 35.39 -52.23 -7.12
N PHE A 10 34.97 -52.23 -8.41
CA PHE A 10 34.46 -51.04 -9.08
C PHE A 10 33.06 -50.71 -8.52
N LEU A 11 32.99 -49.71 -7.65
CA LEU A 11 31.73 -49.14 -7.18
C LEU A 11 31.20 -48.22 -8.29
N CYS A 12 30.30 -48.76 -9.14
CA CYS A 12 29.54 -47.96 -10.08
C CYS A 12 28.58 -47.04 -9.31
N LEU A 13 29.01 -45.79 -9.07
CA LEU A 13 28.11 -44.71 -8.72
C LEU A 13 27.25 -44.40 -9.97
N ALA A 14 26.05 -44.96 -10.02
CA ALA A 14 25.03 -44.54 -10.96
C ALA A 14 24.61 -43.11 -10.63
N LEU A 15 25.25 -42.16 -11.30
CA LEU A 15 24.76 -40.77 -11.35
C LEU A 15 23.43 -40.82 -12.14
N PHE A 16 22.32 -40.88 -11.40
CA PHE A 16 21.02 -40.53 -11.96
C PHE A 16 21.03 -39.06 -12.31
N SER A 17 21.54 -38.76 -13.50
CA SER A 17 21.27 -37.48 -14.13
C SER A 17 19.79 -37.47 -14.49
N PHE A 18 18.98 -36.89 -13.62
CA PHE A 18 17.65 -36.42 -14.02
C PHE A 18 17.86 -35.27 -15.00
N GLY A 19 17.99 -35.63 -16.27
CA GLY A 19 17.89 -34.71 -17.37
C GLY A 19 16.44 -34.30 -17.56
N GLN A 20 15.93 -33.46 -16.66
CA GLN A 20 14.76 -32.65 -16.99
C GLN A 20 15.24 -31.54 -17.90
N SER A 21 14.66 -31.44 -19.12
CA SER A 21 14.70 -30.24 -19.93
C SER A 21 14.03 -29.14 -19.07
N ALA A 22 14.85 -28.45 -18.33
CA ALA A 22 14.39 -27.33 -17.51
C ALA A 22 13.90 -26.25 -18.48
N GLY A 23 12.61 -26.01 -18.53
CA GLY A 23 12.09 -24.72 -18.98
C GLY A 23 12.83 -23.62 -18.20
N ASP A 24 13.13 -22.51 -18.84
CA ASP A 24 13.97 -21.45 -18.26
C ASP A 24 13.34 -20.79 -17.00
N GLY A 25 12.06 -21.03 -16.69
CA GLY A 25 11.30 -20.39 -15.62
C GLY A 25 11.28 -21.12 -14.25
N ILE A 26 10.40 -20.66 -13.37
CA ILE A 26 10.19 -21.28 -12.05
C ILE A 26 9.62 -22.69 -12.21
N ARG A 27 10.20 -23.65 -11.52
CA ARG A 27 9.70 -25.02 -11.42
C ARG A 27 8.77 -25.14 -10.21
N PHE A 28 7.47 -25.10 -10.48
CA PHE A 28 6.45 -25.23 -9.44
C PHE A 28 6.08 -26.68 -9.16
N ILE A 29 5.91 -27.00 -7.88
CA ILE A 29 5.22 -28.20 -7.39
C ILE A 29 3.74 -27.84 -7.26
N GLU A 30 2.87 -28.62 -7.90
CA GLU A 30 1.43 -28.39 -7.95
C GLU A 30 0.66 -29.51 -7.26
N GLY A 31 -0.37 -29.15 -6.49
CA GLY A 31 -1.29 -30.10 -5.88
C GLY A 31 -0.71 -30.99 -4.78
N GLU A 32 0.55 -30.78 -4.38
CA GLU A 32 1.19 -31.54 -3.32
C GLU A 32 0.53 -31.23 -1.96
N LYS A 33 0.52 -32.21 -1.05
CA LYS A 33 0.03 -32.03 0.31
C LYS A 33 0.94 -31.07 1.07
N TRP A 34 0.34 -30.19 1.86
CA TRP A 34 1.08 -29.15 2.55
C TRP A 34 2.15 -29.69 3.51
N GLU A 35 1.85 -30.81 4.19
CA GLU A 35 2.77 -31.48 5.10
C GLU A 35 4.05 -31.95 4.39
N ASN A 36 3.91 -32.44 3.14
CA ASN A 36 5.06 -32.86 2.35
C ASN A 36 5.91 -31.66 1.89
N VAL A 37 5.27 -30.53 1.55
CA VAL A 37 5.97 -29.29 1.20
C VAL A 37 6.78 -28.76 2.39
N LEU A 38 6.20 -28.76 3.59
CA LEU A 38 6.90 -28.37 4.82
C LEU A 38 8.09 -29.31 5.10
N LYS A 39 7.90 -30.60 4.92
CA LYS A 39 8.99 -31.58 5.08
C LYS A 39 10.13 -31.33 4.10
N MET A 40 9.83 -31.08 2.82
CA MET A 40 10.86 -30.72 1.82
C MET A 40 11.62 -29.44 2.22
N ALA A 41 10.91 -28.43 2.73
CA ALA A 41 11.51 -27.19 3.18
C ALA A 41 12.45 -27.39 4.38
N GLN A 42 12.08 -28.26 5.34
CA GLN A 42 12.89 -28.63 6.50
C GLN A 42 14.13 -29.43 6.08
N GLU A 43 13.98 -30.45 5.20
CA GLU A 43 15.05 -31.31 4.72
C GLU A 43 16.11 -30.55 3.91
N GLN A 44 15.68 -29.53 3.13
CA GLN A 44 16.56 -28.75 2.27
C GLN A 44 17.01 -27.41 2.90
N ASP A 45 16.54 -27.09 4.09
CA ASP A 45 16.76 -25.83 4.80
C ASP A 45 16.42 -24.60 3.93
N LYS A 46 15.25 -24.66 3.24
CA LYS A 46 14.80 -23.63 2.32
C LYS A 46 13.48 -22.99 2.76
N TYR A 47 13.29 -21.74 2.37
CA TYR A 47 11.97 -21.11 2.39
C TYR A 47 11.05 -21.74 1.33
N ILE A 48 9.75 -21.55 1.52
CA ILE A 48 8.72 -21.90 0.55
C ILE A 48 8.27 -20.63 -0.12
N PHE A 49 8.30 -20.59 -1.45
CA PHE A 49 7.62 -19.57 -2.25
C PHE A 49 6.27 -20.14 -2.68
N MET A 50 5.18 -19.51 -2.26
CA MET A 50 3.83 -19.93 -2.61
C MET A 50 3.11 -18.87 -3.45
N ASP A 51 2.74 -19.25 -4.68
CA ASP A 51 1.81 -18.50 -5.53
C ASP A 51 0.36 -18.90 -5.19
N CYS A 52 -0.35 -17.98 -4.54
CA CYS A 52 -1.77 -18.09 -4.23
C CYS A 52 -2.59 -17.49 -5.37
N TYR A 53 -3.21 -18.32 -6.21
CA TYR A 53 -3.94 -17.87 -7.38
C TYR A 53 -5.38 -18.41 -7.45
N THR A 54 -6.15 -17.92 -8.43
CA THR A 54 -7.42 -18.51 -8.84
C THR A 54 -7.45 -18.66 -10.38
N SER A 55 -8.20 -19.62 -10.89
CA SER A 55 -8.24 -19.92 -12.34
C SER A 55 -8.86 -18.79 -13.19
N TRP A 56 -9.67 -17.91 -12.62
CA TRP A 56 -10.27 -16.77 -13.30
C TRP A 56 -9.43 -15.47 -13.22
N CYS A 57 -8.40 -15.43 -12.39
CA CYS A 57 -7.59 -14.25 -12.11
C CYS A 57 -6.73 -13.83 -13.32
N GLY A 58 -7.01 -12.70 -13.93
CA GLY A 58 -6.26 -12.15 -15.06
C GLY A 58 -4.80 -11.82 -14.73
N PRO A 59 -4.52 -11.04 -13.68
CA PRO A 59 -3.14 -10.74 -13.25
C PRO A 59 -2.31 -11.97 -12.89
N CYS A 60 -2.94 -13.05 -12.34
CA CYS A 60 -2.25 -14.30 -12.06
C CYS A 60 -1.77 -14.98 -13.35
N LYS A 61 -2.63 -14.99 -14.39
CA LYS A 61 -2.28 -15.54 -15.71
C LYS A 61 -1.15 -14.75 -16.36
N ALA A 62 -1.17 -13.42 -16.26
CA ALA A 62 -0.11 -12.56 -16.76
C ALA A 62 1.21 -12.86 -16.03
N LEU A 63 1.21 -12.93 -14.70
CA LEU A 63 2.39 -13.25 -13.89
C LEU A 63 2.97 -14.63 -14.26
N ALA A 64 2.11 -15.64 -14.40
CA ALA A 64 2.52 -16.98 -14.79
C ALA A 64 3.13 -17.04 -16.20
N LYS A 65 2.59 -16.27 -17.15
CA LYS A 65 3.03 -16.26 -18.53
C LYS A 65 4.29 -15.40 -18.76
N ASP A 66 4.31 -14.19 -18.19
CA ASP A 66 5.27 -13.17 -18.60
C ASP A 66 6.46 -13.04 -17.63
N ILE A 67 6.30 -13.49 -16.37
CA ILE A 67 7.31 -13.37 -15.32
C ILE A 67 7.86 -14.73 -14.88
N PHE A 68 6.99 -15.67 -14.49
CA PHE A 68 7.46 -16.97 -13.98
C PHE A 68 8.17 -17.83 -15.02
N THR A 69 7.98 -17.58 -16.30
CA THR A 69 8.68 -18.26 -17.40
C THR A 69 10.07 -17.71 -17.71
N ARG A 70 10.43 -16.58 -17.12
CA ARG A 70 11.73 -15.94 -17.37
C ARG A 70 12.87 -16.72 -16.73
N LYS A 71 13.99 -16.79 -17.44
CA LYS A 71 15.19 -17.50 -16.98
C LYS A 71 15.80 -16.89 -15.72
N ASP A 72 15.93 -15.57 -15.65
CA ASP A 72 16.47 -14.86 -14.48
C ASP A 72 15.63 -15.10 -13.21
N VAL A 73 14.31 -15.11 -13.36
CA VAL A 73 13.36 -15.44 -12.28
C VAL A 73 13.49 -16.90 -11.89
N GLY A 74 13.48 -17.81 -12.89
CA GLY A 74 13.63 -19.25 -12.65
C GLY A 74 14.93 -19.63 -11.96
N ASP A 75 16.05 -19.05 -12.39
CA ASP A 75 17.37 -19.28 -11.78
C ASP A 75 17.37 -18.90 -10.29
N PHE A 76 16.84 -17.71 -9.97
CA PHE A 76 16.79 -17.26 -8.58
C PHE A 76 15.84 -18.10 -7.72
N PHE A 77 14.62 -18.33 -8.19
CA PHE A 77 13.59 -19.02 -7.40
C PHE A 77 13.90 -20.50 -7.20
N ASN A 78 14.39 -21.18 -8.22
CA ASN A 78 14.74 -22.61 -8.15
C ASN A 78 15.95 -22.87 -7.25
N ALA A 79 16.88 -21.91 -7.15
CA ALA A 79 18.03 -22.03 -6.26
C ALA A 79 17.64 -21.86 -4.78
N ASN A 80 16.72 -20.93 -4.48
CA ASN A 80 16.50 -20.46 -3.12
C ASN A 80 15.25 -21.03 -2.44
N PHE A 81 14.26 -21.51 -3.20
CA PHE A 81 12.95 -21.87 -2.64
C PHE A 81 12.47 -23.27 -3.00
N ILE A 82 11.58 -23.80 -2.17
CA ILE A 82 10.59 -24.80 -2.57
C ILE A 82 9.43 -24.01 -3.18
N ASN A 83 9.30 -24.05 -4.51
CA ASN A 83 8.29 -23.29 -5.23
C ASN A 83 7.00 -24.09 -5.35
N VAL A 84 5.90 -23.56 -4.84
CA VAL A 84 4.57 -24.17 -4.93
C VAL A 84 3.54 -23.18 -5.45
N LYS A 85 2.52 -23.67 -6.14
CA LYS A 85 1.37 -22.86 -6.54
C LYS A 85 0.08 -23.61 -6.29
N TYR A 86 -0.92 -22.90 -5.78
CA TYR A 86 -2.21 -23.48 -5.44
C TYR A 86 -3.36 -22.60 -5.93
N ASP A 87 -4.35 -23.25 -6.58
CA ASP A 87 -5.65 -22.63 -6.83
C ASP A 87 -6.42 -22.58 -5.50
N MET A 88 -6.60 -21.37 -4.95
CA MET A 88 -7.19 -21.17 -3.63
C MET A 88 -8.68 -21.54 -3.56
N GLU A 89 -9.29 -21.88 -4.69
CA GLU A 89 -10.68 -22.34 -4.77
C GLU A 89 -10.78 -23.85 -5.00
N LYS A 90 -9.64 -24.61 -5.11
CA LYS A 90 -9.63 -26.03 -5.43
C LYS A 90 -8.72 -26.86 -4.52
N GLY A 91 -9.12 -28.10 -4.29
CA GLY A 91 -8.31 -29.10 -3.58
C GLY A 91 -7.65 -28.59 -2.31
N VAL A 92 -6.36 -28.87 -2.14
CA VAL A 92 -5.53 -28.42 -1.00
C VAL A 92 -5.51 -26.90 -0.85
N GLY A 93 -5.64 -26.16 -1.95
CA GLY A 93 -5.66 -24.70 -1.92
C GLY A 93 -6.79 -24.10 -1.08
N LYS A 94 -7.96 -24.77 -1.00
CA LYS A 94 -9.06 -24.30 -0.15
C LYS A 94 -8.70 -24.27 1.35
N ASP A 95 -7.97 -25.27 1.80
CA ASP A 95 -7.58 -25.36 3.20
C ASP A 95 -6.41 -24.43 3.49
N LEU A 96 -5.48 -24.28 2.56
CA LEU A 96 -4.42 -23.26 2.63
C LEU A 96 -4.98 -21.85 2.62
N TYR A 97 -6.01 -21.58 1.82
CA TYR A 97 -6.70 -20.28 1.86
C TYR A 97 -7.29 -19.97 3.23
N LYS A 98 -7.94 -20.97 3.88
CA LYS A 98 -8.44 -20.78 5.25
C LYS A 98 -7.32 -20.53 6.24
N HIS A 99 -6.22 -21.28 6.12
CA HIS A 99 -5.08 -21.19 7.03
C HIS A 99 -4.34 -19.84 6.91
N TYR A 100 -4.11 -19.37 5.68
CA TYR A 100 -3.39 -18.13 5.40
C TYR A 100 -4.30 -16.94 5.06
N LYS A 101 -5.58 -17.01 5.39
CA LYS A 101 -6.60 -16.00 5.02
C LYS A 101 -6.21 -14.57 5.39
N SER A 102 -5.58 -14.38 6.54
CA SER A 102 -5.12 -13.07 7.00
C SER A 102 -4.00 -12.45 6.14
N ASN A 103 -3.29 -13.29 5.37
CA ASN A 103 -2.21 -12.87 4.48
C ASN A 103 -2.68 -12.74 3.02
N ILE A 104 -3.79 -13.39 2.65
CA ILE A 104 -4.29 -13.40 1.28
C ILE A 104 -5.38 -12.34 1.12
N ILE A 105 -4.98 -11.13 0.73
CA ILE A 105 -5.88 -9.98 0.56
C ILE A 105 -6.53 -9.92 -0.83
N GLY A 106 -6.06 -10.74 -1.77
CA GLY A 106 -6.53 -10.81 -3.16
C GLY A 106 -5.66 -11.73 -3.98
N PHE A 107 -5.85 -11.75 -5.31
CA PHE A 107 -5.10 -12.63 -6.20
C PHE A 107 -4.41 -11.85 -7.33
N PRO A 108 -3.13 -12.21 -7.67
CA PRO A 108 -2.28 -13.16 -6.95
C PRO A 108 -1.80 -12.59 -5.61
N THR A 109 -1.62 -13.47 -4.62
CA THR A 109 -0.81 -13.19 -3.43
C THR A 109 0.38 -14.14 -3.42
N LEU A 110 1.57 -13.59 -3.25
CA LEU A 110 2.85 -14.30 -3.26
C LEU A 110 3.39 -14.34 -1.84
N LEU A 111 3.49 -15.51 -1.26
CA LEU A 111 3.93 -15.70 0.12
C LEU A 111 5.32 -16.26 0.18
N LEU A 112 6.17 -15.70 1.04
CA LEU A 112 7.40 -16.31 1.50
C LEU A 112 7.14 -16.92 2.88
N ILE A 113 7.29 -18.23 2.99
CA ILE A 113 6.93 -19.00 4.18
C ILE A 113 8.19 -19.73 4.67
N ASN A 114 8.45 -19.68 5.98
CA ASN A 114 9.59 -20.41 6.54
C ASN A 114 9.30 -21.91 6.69
N LYS A 115 10.31 -22.69 7.02
CA LYS A 115 10.22 -24.15 7.19
C LYS A 115 9.32 -24.61 8.33
N GLU A 116 8.91 -23.71 9.21
CA GLU A 116 7.91 -23.92 10.26
C GLU A 116 6.47 -23.62 9.81
N GLY A 117 6.28 -23.16 8.55
CA GLY A 117 4.96 -22.81 8.00
C GLY A 117 4.48 -21.39 8.32
N LYS A 118 5.34 -20.55 8.92
CA LYS A 118 4.99 -19.14 9.22
C LYS A 118 5.30 -18.25 8.01
N VAL A 119 4.34 -17.40 7.61
CA VAL A 119 4.56 -16.37 6.59
C VAL A 119 5.53 -15.33 7.16
N VAL A 120 6.64 -15.10 6.43
CA VAL A 120 7.67 -14.12 6.81
C VAL A 120 7.68 -12.90 5.89
N HIS A 121 7.17 -13.05 4.66
CA HIS A 121 6.99 -11.93 3.74
C HIS A 121 5.83 -12.19 2.79
N GLN A 122 5.23 -11.12 2.27
CA GLN A 122 4.18 -11.24 1.25
C GLN A 122 4.27 -10.09 0.24
N MET A 123 3.89 -10.41 -0.98
CA MET A 123 3.64 -9.45 -2.06
C MET A 123 2.27 -9.75 -2.67
N ALA A 124 1.66 -8.78 -3.35
CA ALA A 124 0.34 -8.96 -3.95
C ALA A 124 0.27 -8.32 -5.34
N GLY A 125 -0.61 -8.86 -6.19
CA GLY A 125 -0.80 -8.39 -7.57
C GLY A 125 0.32 -8.78 -8.52
N PHE A 126 0.23 -8.25 -9.75
CA PHE A 126 1.29 -8.41 -10.75
C PHE A 126 2.56 -7.69 -10.29
N GLN A 127 3.69 -8.36 -10.43
CA GLN A 127 5.01 -7.86 -10.09
C GLN A 127 5.94 -7.98 -11.31
N GLU A 128 6.69 -6.94 -11.60
CA GLU A 128 7.79 -7.03 -12.56
C GLU A 128 8.92 -7.93 -12.00
N ALA A 129 9.69 -8.56 -12.89
CA ALA A 129 10.67 -9.58 -12.52
C ALA A 129 11.71 -9.10 -11.47
N ASN A 130 12.26 -7.91 -11.68
CA ASN A 130 13.21 -7.31 -10.75
C ASN A 130 12.58 -7.01 -9.38
N VAL A 131 11.36 -6.47 -9.37
CA VAL A 131 10.62 -6.16 -8.13
C VAL A 131 10.32 -7.44 -7.35
N LEU A 132 9.90 -8.51 -8.06
CA LEU A 132 9.64 -9.81 -7.46
C LEU A 132 10.90 -10.42 -6.83
N ILE A 133 12.02 -10.44 -7.58
CA ILE A 133 13.30 -10.97 -7.08
C ILE A 133 13.79 -10.17 -5.87
N ASP A 134 13.80 -8.84 -5.98
CA ASP A 134 14.32 -7.98 -4.91
C ASP A 134 13.45 -8.03 -3.65
N GLY A 135 12.12 -8.11 -3.81
CA GLY A 135 11.20 -8.30 -2.68
C GLY A 135 11.42 -9.62 -1.95
N MET A 136 11.60 -10.72 -2.68
CA MET A 136 11.86 -12.03 -2.06
C MET A 136 13.24 -12.09 -1.40
N LYS A 137 14.29 -11.48 -2.01
CA LYS A 137 15.61 -11.30 -1.36
C LYS A 137 15.50 -10.53 -0.05
N ALA A 138 14.83 -9.39 -0.07
CA ALA A 138 14.61 -8.58 1.12
C ALA A 138 13.91 -9.39 2.22
N GLY A 139 12.89 -10.19 1.83
CA GLY A 139 12.21 -11.10 2.74
C GLY A 139 13.12 -12.12 3.42
N MET A 140 14.08 -12.70 2.66
CA MET A 140 15.08 -13.64 3.19
C MET A 140 16.11 -12.96 4.11
N GLU A 141 16.47 -11.72 3.83
CA GLU A 141 17.48 -10.93 4.57
C GLU A 141 16.94 -10.29 5.86
N GLY A 142 15.73 -10.62 6.29
CA GLY A 142 15.10 -10.02 7.46
C GLY A 142 14.51 -8.62 7.22
N LYS A 143 14.53 -8.12 6.00
CA LYS A 143 13.83 -6.92 5.55
C LYS A 143 12.42 -7.28 5.05
N SER A 144 11.78 -8.18 5.76
CA SER A 144 10.45 -8.68 5.43
C SER A 144 9.36 -7.72 5.92
N LEU A 145 8.19 -7.78 5.30
CA LEU A 145 7.02 -7.01 5.74
C LEU A 145 6.74 -7.20 7.23
N PHE A 146 6.81 -8.45 7.72
CA PHE A 146 6.50 -8.75 9.11
C PHE A 146 7.61 -8.29 10.06
N ALA A 147 8.88 -8.37 9.66
CA ALA A 147 9.98 -7.81 10.44
C ALA A 147 9.85 -6.28 10.58
N TYR A 148 9.47 -5.58 9.52
CA TYR A 148 9.17 -4.14 9.59
C TYR A 148 7.97 -3.86 10.51
N LYS A 149 6.92 -4.67 10.44
CA LYS A 149 5.75 -4.56 11.30
C LYS A 149 6.11 -4.71 12.79
N ASP A 150 6.93 -5.70 13.11
CA ASP A 150 7.39 -5.93 14.49
C ASP A 150 8.28 -4.78 14.99
N ARG A 151 9.21 -4.26 14.17
CA ARG A 151 10.05 -3.11 14.49
C ARG A 151 9.24 -1.83 14.68
N TYR A 152 8.24 -1.61 13.83
CA TYR A 152 7.31 -0.49 13.99
C TYR A 152 6.50 -0.59 15.28
N ALA A 153 6.00 -1.78 15.62
CA ALA A 153 5.30 -2.05 16.88
C ALA A 153 6.23 -1.85 18.10
N ALA A 154 7.53 -2.15 17.97
CA ALA A 154 8.54 -1.87 18.98
C ALA A 154 8.92 -0.39 19.13
N GLY A 155 8.36 0.49 18.30
CA GLY A 155 8.54 1.95 18.40
C GLY A 155 9.57 2.57 17.47
N GLU A 156 10.11 1.83 16.50
CA GLU A 156 11.05 2.41 15.54
C GLU A 156 10.35 3.37 14.59
N ARG A 157 10.90 4.60 14.45
CA ARG A 157 10.27 5.71 13.71
C ARG A 157 11.24 6.52 12.86
N GLU A 158 12.48 6.04 12.68
CA GLU A 158 13.45 6.70 11.79
C GLU A 158 12.90 6.77 10.36
N LEU A 159 13.09 7.91 9.68
CA LEU A 159 12.53 8.15 8.34
C LEU A 159 12.99 7.09 7.33
N ALA A 160 14.27 6.71 7.35
CA ALA A 160 14.80 5.68 6.45
C ALA A 160 14.09 4.33 6.66
N PHE A 161 13.90 3.92 7.91
CA PHE A 161 13.14 2.73 8.27
C PHE A 161 11.68 2.79 7.78
N LEU A 162 11.00 3.92 8.01
CA LEU A 162 9.59 4.09 7.59
C LEU A 162 9.44 4.04 6.07
N LYS A 163 10.39 4.58 5.32
CA LYS A 163 10.41 4.51 3.85
C LYS A 163 10.52 3.06 3.36
N ASP A 164 11.44 2.29 3.93
CA ASP A 164 11.59 0.88 3.59
C ASP A 164 10.34 0.08 3.96
N TYR A 165 9.73 0.36 5.12
CA TYR A 165 8.50 -0.29 5.53
C TYR A 165 7.32 0.05 4.59
N VAL A 166 7.20 1.31 4.17
CA VAL A 166 6.18 1.73 3.18
C VAL A 166 6.37 1.01 1.85
N VAL A 167 7.61 0.82 1.37
CA VAL A 167 7.89 0.03 0.16
C VAL A 167 7.40 -1.41 0.32
N ALA A 168 7.65 -2.05 1.46
CA ALA A 168 7.16 -3.41 1.73
C ALA A 168 5.62 -3.48 1.77
N LEU A 169 4.96 -2.47 2.36
CA LEU A 169 3.50 -2.35 2.39
C LEU A 169 2.91 -2.12 0.99
N GLN A 170 3.55 -1.30 0.16
CA GLN A 170 3.15 -1.08 -1.24
C GLN A 170 3.21 -2.38 -2.04
N GLY A 171 4.28 -3.14 -1.89
CA GLY A 171 4.43 -4.46 -2.51
C GLY A 171 3.33 -5.45 -2.08
N ALA A 172 2.79 -5.30 -0.88
CA ALA A 172 1.70 -6.11 -0.34
C ALA A 172 0.29 -5.50 -0.55
N PHE A 173 0.16 -4.34 -1.23
CA PHE A 173 -1.08 -3.58 -1.44
C PHE A 173 -1.82 -3.16 -0.16
N LEU A 174 -1.12 -2.99 0.94
CA LEU A 174 -1.64 -2.56 2.24
C LEU A 174 -1.69 -1.02 2.35
N LYS A 175 -2.56 -0.39 1.56
CA LYS A 175 -2.61 1.08 1.41
C LYS A 175 -3.04 1.80 2.69
N ASP A 176 -3.98 1.24 3.43
CA ASP A 176 -4.49 1.86 4.66
C ASP A 176 -3.42 1.88 5.75
N ASP A 177 -2.59 0.83 5.83
CA ASP A 177 -1.45 0.80 6.75
C ASP A 177 -0.41 1.89 6.40
N ILE A 178 -0.18 2.15 5.10
CA ILE A 178 0.73 3.22 4.65
C ILE A 178 0.24 4.59 5.12
N GLU A 179 -1.05 4.89 4.90
CA GLU A 179 -1.62 6.18 5.31
C GLU A 179 -1.47 6.38 6.82
N ASN A 180 -1.79 5.37 7.62
CA ASN A 180 -1.64 5.43 9.07
C ASN A 180 -0.20 5.70 9.52
N ILE A 181 0.78 5.02 8.92
CA ILE A 181 2.22 5.22 9.24
C ILE A 181 2.67 6.64 8.91
N VAL A 182 2.29 7.14 7.73
CA VAL A 182 2.68 8.49 7.31
C VAL A 182 2.02 9.56 8.18
N LEU A 183 0.73 9.40 8.51
CA LEU A 183 0.02 10.32 9.40
C LEU A 183 0.60 10.30 10.82
N ASP A 184 0.98 9.14 11.34
CA ASP A 184 1.63 9.04 12.65
C ASP A 184 3.00 9.71 12.65
N TYR A 185 3.81 9.51 11.62
CA TYR A 185 5.08 10.21 11.48
C TYR A 185 4.91 11.73 11.42
N MET A 186 3.93 12.22 10.66
CA MET A 186 3.63 13.64 10.55
C MET A 186 3.32 14.29 11.89
N LYS A 187 2.71 13.58 12.84
CA LYS A 187 2.41 14.07 14.19
C LYS A 187 3.69 14.28 15.03
N THR A 188 4.77 13.60 14.70
CA THR A 188 6.04 13.62 15.47
C THR A 188 7.02 14.69 15.02
N ILE A 189 6.84 15.25 13.82
CA ILE A 189 7.77 16.22 13.23
C ILE A 189 7.24 17.66 13.32
N PRO A 190 8.11 18.65 13.58
CA PRO A 190 7.76 20.08 13.43
C PRO A 190 7.36 20.39 11.98
N VAL A 191 6.39 21.29 11.79
CA VAL A 191 5.89 21.62 10.44
C VAL A 191 6.97 22.22 9.53
N GLU A 192 8.00 22.87 10.10
CA GLU A 192 9.14 23.43 9.38
C GLU A 192 9.96 22.37 8.66
N LYS A 193 9.92 21.11 9.15
CA LYS A 193 10.57 19.96 8.51
C LYS A 193 10.00 19.64 7.11
N LEU A 194 8.80 20.11 6.80
CA LEU A 194 8.22 20.01 5.45
C LEU A 194 9.04 20.75 4.37
N GLN A 195 9.99 21.58 4.78
CA GLN A 195 10.97 22.22 3.89
C GLN A 195 12.14 21.31 3.49
N GLU A 196 12.27 20.15 4.09
CA GLU A 196 13.27 19.14 3.74
C GLU A 196 12.71 18.25 2.65
N LYS A 197 13.41 18.14 1.52
CA LYS A 197 12.95 17.41 0.32
C LYS A 197 12.57 15.97 0.64
N GLU A 198 13.38 15.30 1.42
CA GLU A 198 13.17 13.90 1.79
C GLU A 198 11.89 13.69 2.62
N ILE A 199 11.62 14.61 3.55
CA ILE A 199 10.40 14.59 4.36
C ILE A 199 9.19 14.92 3.48
N TRP A 200 9.29 15.96 2.64
CA TRP A 200 8.22 16.31 1.71
C TRP A 200 7.83 15.14 0.79
N ASP A 201 8.82 14.47 0.20
CA ASP A 201 8.58 13.33 -0.69
C ASP A 201 7.85 12.18 0.02
N PHE A 202 8.06 12.03 1.32
CA PHE A 202 7.41 10.99 2.12
C PHE A 202 5.99 11.36 2.55
N VAL A 203 5.76 12.63 2.98
CA VAL A 203 4.48 13.00 3.60
C VAL A 203 3.56 13.87 2.74
N GLY A 204 4.09 14.58 1.73
CA GLY A 204 3.38 15.64 1.01
C GLY A 204 2.05 15.21 0.39
N ALA A 205 1.97 13.97 -0.14
CA ALA A 205 0.74 13.41 -0.71
C ALA A 205 -0.35 13.10 0.34
N TYR A 206 0.00 13.10 1.63
CA TYR A 206 -0.90 12.77 2.74
C TYR A 206 -1.37 14.01 3.53
N ILE A 207 -0.95 15.21 3.15
CA ILE A 207 -1.42 16.47 3.75
C ILE A 207 -2.79 16.80 3.16
N LYS A 208 -3.84 16.23 3.77
CA LYS A 208 -5.23 16.28 3.27
C LYS A 208 -6.25 16.73 4.32
N ASP A 209 -5.83 16.89 5.59
CA ASP A 209 -6.70 17.35 6.67
C ASP A 209 -6.58 18.85 6.85
N PRO A 210 -7.62 19.65 6.48
CA PRO A 210 -7.61 21.10 6.63
C PRO A 210 -7.46 21.59 8.07
N TYR A 211 -7.70 20.73 9.04
CA TYR A 211 -7.59 21.06 10.46
C TYR A 211 -6.20 20.73 11.05
N SER A 212 -5.29 20.17 10.24
CA SER A 212 -3.95 19.84 10.68
C SER A 212 -2.98 21.02 10.60
N PRO A 213 -2.01 21.12 11.53
CA PRO A 213 -0.96 22.13 11.46
C PRO A 213 -0.13 22.08 10.17
N GLN A 214 0.05 20.88 9.61
CA GLN A 214 0.77 20.66 8.35
C GLN A 214 0.03 21.29 7.17
N PHE A 215 -1.27 21.13 7.10
CA PHE A 215 -2.10 21.75 6.05
C PHE A 215 -2.03 23.28 6.13
N ASP A 216 -2.20 23.81 7.33
CA ASP A 216 -2.09 25.24 7.61
C ASP A 216 -0.73 25.79 7.15
N TYR A 217 0.33 25.11 7.51
CA TYR A 217 1.69 25.51 7.13
C TYR A 217 1.89 25.47 5.60
N VAL A 218 1.42 24.45 4.93
CA VAL A 218 1.62 24.30 3.47
C VAL A 218 0.81 25.33 2.71
N ILE A 219 -0.47 25.56 3.04
CA ILE A 219 -1.33 26.49 2.29
C ILE A 219 -0.80 27.94 2.36
N PHE A 220 -0.21 28.33 3.49
CA PHE A 220 0.35 29.69 3.65
C PHE A 220 1.78 29.84 3.17
N ASN A 221 2.47 28.75 2.85
CA ASN A 221 3.86 28.77 2.42
C ASN A 221 4.09 28.07 1.07
N ILE A 222 3.04 27.82 0.30
CA ILE A 222 3.08 26.97 -0.89
C ILE A 222 4.14 27.39 -1.90
N ASP A 223 4.27 28.70 -2.20
CA ASP A 223 5.24 29.21 -3.17
C ASP A 223 6.69 29.02 -2.67
N ARG A 224 6.92 29.30 -1.38
CA ARG A 224 8.23 29.10 -0.75
C ARG A 224 8.61 27.63 -0.73
N LEU A 225 7.67 26.75 -0.38
CA LEU A 225 7.88 25.31 -0.33
C LEU A 225 8.14 24.74 -1.73
N ALA A 226 7.31 25.11 -2.71
CA ALA A 226 7.49 24.66 -4.10
C ALA A 226 8.88 25.01 -4.64
N ASN A 227 9.38 26.22 -4.36
CA ASN A 227 10.71 26.65 -4.74
C ASN A 227 11.82 25.90 -4.01
N LYS A 228 11.61 25.56 -2.73
CA LYS A 228 12.65 24.93 -1.89
C LYS A 228 12.76 23.43 -2.13
N VAL A 229 11.63 22.71 -2.11
CA VAL A 229 11.62 21.24 -2.23
C VAL A 229 11.30 20.74 -3.64
N LYS A 230 11.04 21.67 -4.59
CA LYS A 230 10.89 21.37 -6.03
C LYS A 230 9.71 20.45 -6.34
N PHE A 231 8.53 20.72 -5.77
CA PHE A 231 7.30 20.06 -6.18
C PHE A 231 6.51 20.87 -7.22
N ASP A 232 5.59 20.21 -7.92
CA ASP A 232 4.63 20.88 -8.79
C ASP A 232 3.58 21.65 -7.96
N ARG A 233 3.72 22.96 -7.90
CA ARG A 233 2.84 23.86 -7.15
C ARG A 233 1.36 23.66 -7.48
N TYR A 234 1.04 23.49 -8.76
CA TYR A 234 -0.34 23.35 -9.21
C TYR A 234 -0.99 22.06 -8.70
N SER A 235 -0.25 20.94 -8.71
CA SER A 235 -0.75 19.66 -8.18
C SER A 235 -1.02 19.75 -6.68
N VAL A 236 -0.15 20.38 -5.90
CA VAL A 236 -0.34 20.56 -4.47
C VAL A 236 -1.51 21.51 -4.18
N GLU A 237 -1.61 22.66 -4.90
CA GLU A 237 -2.75 23.58 -4.77
C GLU A 237 -4.09 22.88 -5.04
N ARG A 238 -4.13 22.02 -6.06
CA ARG A 238 -5.32 21.23 -6.40
C ARG A 238 -5.65 20.21 -5.30
N GLN A 239 -4.65 19.54 -4.72
CA GLN A 239 -4.83 18.62 -3.60
C GLN A 239 -5.44 19.31 -2.40
N LEU A 240 -4.89 20.48 -2.00
CA LEU A 240 -5.39 21.30 -0.89
C LEU A 240 -6.81 21.79 -1.18
N GLY A 241 -7.07 22.27 -2.40
CA GLY A 241 -8.38 22.71 -2.84
C GLY A 241 -9.45 21.62 -2.73
N TRP A 242 -9.14 20.41 -3.12
CA TRP A 242 -10.07 19.26 -2.98
C TRP A 242 -10.29 18.84 -1.52
N ALA A 243 -9.26 18.95 -0.69
CA ALA A 243 -9.39 18.67 0.74
C ALA A 243 -10.31 19.69 1.42
N LEU A 244 -10.15 20.98 1.10
CA LEU A 244 -11.03 22.04 1.58
C LEU A 244 -12.47 21.89 1.07
N GLU A 245 -12.65 21.59 -0.21
CA GLU A 245 -14.00 21.37 -0.77
C GLU A 245 -14.74 20.24 -0.03
N ARG A 246 -14.08 19.11 0.20
CA ARG A 246 -14.65 18.01 0.99
C ARG A 246 -14.99 18.42 2.41
N ALA A 247 -14.10 19.15 3.07
CA ALA A 247 -14.34 19.59 4.44
C ALA A 247 -15.51 20.57 4.51
N VAL A 248 -15.62 21.49 3.55
CA VAL A 248 -16.78 22.39 3.43
C VAL A 248 -18.06 21.59 3.20
N ASP A 249 -18.07 20.66 2.24
CA ASP A 249 -19.23 19.83 1.96
C ASP A 249 -19.70 19.03 3.19
N GLN A 250 -18.75 18.49 3.97
CA GLN A 250 -19.04 17.78 5.22
C GLN A 250 -19.66 18.68 6.31
N VAL A 251 -19.23 19.94 6.38
CA VAL A 251 -19.74 20.89 7.38
C VAL A 251 -21.11 21.44 6.99
N VAL A 252 -21.33 21.70 5.68
CA VAL A 252 -22.60 22.24 5.19
C VAL A 252 -23.66 21.15 4.92
N GLU A 253 -23.30 19.87 4.99
CA GLU A 253 -24.24 18.75 4.85
C GLU A 253 -25.16 18.68 6.08
N VAL A 254 -26.39 19.13 5.94
CA VAL A 254 -27.40 19.02 6.99
C VAL A 254 -27.90 17.56 7.02
N LYS A 255 -27.53 16.83 8.06
CA LYS A 255 -28.10 15.50 8.35
C LYS A 255 -29.33 15.67 9.22
N PHE A 256 -30.37 14.92 8.95
CA PHE A 256 -31.59 14.90 9.75
C PHE A 256 -31.66 13.58 10.52
N ASP A 257 -32.21 13.64 11.74
CA ASP A 257 -32.56 12.43 12.49
C ASP A 257 -33.82 11.76 11.89
N LYS A 258 -34.24 10.65 12.51
CA LYS A 258 -35.44 9.89 12.09
C LYS A 258 -36.75 10.69 12.19
N ASP A 259 -36.77 11.77 12.95
CA ASP A 259 -37.95 12.64 13.18
C ASP A 259 -37.86 13.93 12.33
N GLY A 260 -36.88 14.03 11.42
CA GLY A 260 -36.67 15.16 10.53
C GLY A 260 -36.04 16.39 11.20
N VAL A 261 -35.45 16.22 12.38
CA VAL A 261 -34.75 17.31 13.08
C VAL A 261 -33.30 17.38 12.58
N PRO A 262 -32.81 18.60 12.19
CA PRO A 262 -31.43 18.73 11.72
C PRO A 262 -30.42 18.38 12.83
N LEU A 263 -29.57 17.38 12.54
CA LEU A 263 -28.45 17.02 13.41
C LEU A 263 -27.34 18.03 13.21
N ARG A 264 -27.16 18.92 14.16
CA ARG A 264 -26.04 19.85 14.16
C ARG A 264 -24.75 19.10 14.49
N LEU A 265 -23.70 19.31 13.69
CA LEU A 265 -22.35 18.94 14.10
C LEU A 265 -21.97 19.82 15.30
N VAL A 266 -21.71 19.19 16.44
CA VAL A 266 -21.45 19.85 17.73
C VAL A 266 -20.29 20.85 17.67
N ASP A 267 -19.34 20.67 16.73
CA ASP A 267 -18.15 21.53 16.52
C ASP A 267 -18.18 22.34 15.20
N ALA A 268 -19.37 22.58 14.63
CA ALA A 268 -19.46 23.22 13.31
C ALA A 268 -18.88 24.64 13.28
N VAL A 269 -19.06 25.45 14.32
CA VAL A 269 -18.63 26.85 14.37
C VAL A 269 -17.12 26.97 14.24
N GLY A 270 -16.35 26.30 15.09
CA GLY A 270 -14.88 26.36 15.03
C GLY A 270 -14.29 25.78 13.73
N LYS A 271 -14.97 24.79 13.13
CA LYS A 271 -14.59 24.23 11.83
C LYS A 271 -14.86 25.22 10.70
N VAL A 272 -16.02 25.90 10.70
CA VAL A 272 -16.35 26.95 9.73
C VAL A 272 -15.33 28.08 9.77
N ASP A 273 -15.00 28.59 10.95
CA ASP A 273 -14.02 29.66 11.11
C ASP A 273 -12.65 29.27 10.56
N THR A 274 -12.21 28.05 10.83
CA THR A 274 -10.94 27.52 10.30
C THR A 274 -10.99 27.44 8.77
N LEU A 275 -12.06 26.89 8.19
CA LEU A 275 -12.20 26.77 6.74
C LEU A 275 -12.25 28.15 6.07
N LEU A 276 -12.99 29.12 6.61
CA LEU A 276 -13.04 30.48 6.09
C LEU A 276 -11.64 31.13 6.11
N ARG A 277 -10.89 31.00 7.21
CA ARG A 277 -9.52 31.51 7.31
C ARG A 277 -8.60 30.91 6.24
N LEU A 278 -8.69 29.61 6.00
CA LEU A 278 -7.89 28.91 4.98
C LEU A 278 -8.29 29.34 3.56
N ILE A 279 -9.59 29.48 3.30
CA ILE A 279 -10.13 29.93 2.01
C ILE A 279 -9.71 31.36 1.71
N ASP A 280 -9.81 32.26 2.70
CA ASP A 280 -9.53 33.69 2.53
C ASP A 280 -8.06 33.99 2.31
N ARG A 281 -7.18 33.28 3.01
CA ARG A 281 -5.73 33.53 2.98
C ARG A 281 -4.98 32.58 2.04
N GLY A 282 -5.56 31.44 1.66
CA GLY A 282 -4.92 30.42 0.83
C GLY A 282 -4.83 30.77 -0.65
N ASN A 283 -5.48 31.87 -1.09
CA ASN A 283 -5.52 32.31 -2.49
C ASN A 283 -5.82 31.19 -3.50
N LEU A 284 -6.85 30.40 -3.20
CA LEU A 284 -7.23 29.24 -4.02
C LEU A 284 -8.18 29.66 -5.15
N LYS A 285 -8.07 29.03 -6.32
CA LYS A 285 -8.92 29.31 -7.49
C LYS A 285 -10.43 29.16 -7.22
N ARG A 286 -10.85 28.35 -6.24
CA ARG A 286 -12.25 28.09 -5.89
C ARG A 286 -12.72 28.82 -4.61
N ALA A 287 -11.96 29.79 -4.12
CA ALA A 287 -12.26 30.47 -2.85
C ALA A 287 -13.69 31.04 -2.81
N GLU A 288 -14.13 31.74 -3.86
CA GLU A 288 -15.47 32.34 -3.92
C GLU A 288 -16.59 31.30 -3.85
N THR A 289 -16.44 30.19 -4.58
CA THR A 289 -17.40 29.08 -4.56
C THR A 289 -17.53 28.47 -3.16
N LEU A 290 -16.42 28.26 -2.48
CA LEU A 290 -16.40 27.69 -1.14
C LEU A 290 -16.99 28.63 -0.09
N ARG A 291 -16.70 29.95 -0.18
CA ARG A 291 -17.34 30.98 0.67
C ARG A 291 -18.86 31.00 0.48
N ALA A 292 -19.33 30.95 -0.79
CA ALA A 292 -20.76 30.95 -1.08
C ALA A 292 -21.46 29.72 -0.47
N LYS A 293 -20.86 28.54 -0.53
CA LYS A 293 -21.40 27.33 0.13
C LYS A 293 -21.55 27.53 1.64
N ILE A 294 -20.51 28.04 2.30
CA ILE A 294 -20.53 28.30 3.76
C ILE A 294 -21.57 29.36 4.09
N ARG A 295 -21.64 30.44 3.30
CA ARG A 295 -22.61 31.51 3.53
C ARG A 295 -24.05 31.04 3.42
N ILE A 296 -24.34 30.19 2.42
CA ILE A 296 -25.69 29.58 2.28
C ILE A 296 -26.01 28.78 3.54
N TYR A 297 -25.10 27.95 4.01
CA TYR A 297 -25.27 27.16 5.22
C TYR A 297 -25.56 28.01 6.47
N GLU A 298 -24.81 29.12 6.67
CA GLU A 298 -25.04 30.06 7.78
C GLU A 298 -26.42 30.71 7.71
N LEU A 299 -26.87 31.07 6.50
CA LEU A 299 -28.20 31.66 6.27
C LEU A 299 -29.32 30.64 6.51
N GLU A 300 -29.13 29.39 6.12
CA GLU A 300 -30.06 28.29 6.43
C GLU A 300 -30.21 28.09 7.94
N LEU A 301 -29.11 28.09 8.66
CA LEU A 301 -29.12 28.00 10.12
C LEU A 301 -29.83 29.19 10.78
N ALA A 302 -29.70 30.37 10.20
CA ALA A 302 -30.37 31.59 10.66
C ALA A 302 -31.81 31.72 10.16
N GLN A 303 -32.33 30.78 9.34
CA GLN A 303 -33.64 30.81 8.70
C GLN A 303 -33.90 32.06 7.82
N LYS A 304 -32.86 32.59 7.21
CA LYS A 304 -32.89 33.79 6.37
C LYS A 304 -33.13 33.45 4.89
N TRP A 305 -34.29 32.94 4.57
CA TRP A 305 -34.65 32.36 3.27
C TRP A 305 -34.52 33.34 2.08
N ASN A 306 -34.82 34.61 2.25
CA ASN A 306 -34.65 35.62 1.20
C ASN A 306 -33.18 35.85 0.87
N GLU A 307 -32.32 35.96 1.87
CA GLU A 307 -30.87 36.13 1.69
C GLU A 307 -30.25 34.84 1.06
N ILE A 308 -30.80 33.66 1.36
CA ILE A 308 -30.38 32.39 0.74
C ILE A 308 -30.64 32.45 -0.77
N TYR A 309 -31.82 32.91 -1.19
CA TYR A 309 -32.15 33.00 -2.61
C TYR A 309 -31.17 33.91 -3.35
N GLU A 310 -30.87 35.07 -2.83
CA GLU A 310 -29.89 36.00 -3.39
C GLU A 310 -28.48 35.36 -3.47
N CYS A 311 -28.04 34.71 -2.41
CA CYS A 311 -26.74 34.05 -2.36
C CYS A 311 -26.67 32.90 -3.38
N GLN A 312 -27.76 32.10 -3.54
CA GLN A 312 -27.83 31.03 -4.54
C GLN A 312 -27.80 31.57 -5.97
N MET A 313 -28.42 32.71 -6.24
CA MET A 313 -28.38 33.33 -7.56
C MET A 313 -26.97 33.81 -7.91
N MET A 314 -26.25 34.42 -6.97
CA MET A 314 -24.84 34.80 -7.16
C MET A 314 -23.97 33.55 -7.39
N TYR A 315 -24.16 32.50 -6.60
CA TYR A 315 -23.41 31.25 -6.75
C TYR A 315 -23.65 30.56 -8.11
N ARG A 316 -24.88 30.58 -8.61
CA ARG A 316 -25.20 30.09 -9.98
C ARG A 316 -24.52 30.94 -11.05
N GLY A 317 -24.44 32.26 -10.85
CA GLY A 317 -23.70 33.16 -11.72
C GLY A 317 -22.20 32.86 -11.76
N ILE A 318 -21.60 32.54 -10.62
CA ILE A 318 -20.18 32.12 -10.52
C ILE A 318 -19.95 30.80 -11.27
N LYS A 319 -20.87 29.85 -11.18
CA LYS A 319 -20.79 28.58 -11.94
C LYS A 319 -20.95 28.74 -13.46
N CYS A 320 -21.68 29.75 -13.90
CA CYS A 320 -21.87 30.02 -15.33
C CYS A 320 -20.71 30.78 -15.98
N LEU A 321 -19.76 31.29 -15.16
CA LEU A 321 -18.59 32.03 -15.62
C LEU A 321 -17.33 31.15 -15.70
N HIS A 322 -17.42 29.86 -15.40
CA HIS A 322 -16.37 28.84 -15.50
C HIS A 322 -16.85 27.66 -16.36
#